data_48daa1faa0b7a40967dab223eef88ef9
#
_entry.id   48daa1faa0b7a40967dab223eef88ef9
#
_cell.length_a   1.000
_cell.length_b   1.000
_cell.length_c   1.000
_cell.angle_alpha   90.00
_cell.angle_beta   90.00
_cell.angle_gamma   90.00
#
_symmetry.space_group_name_H-M   'P 1'
#
loop_
_entity.id
_entity.type
_entity.pdbx_description
1 polymer ?
#
loop_
_entity_poly.entity_id
_entity_poly.type
_entity_poly.pdbx_seq_one_letter_code
_entity_poly.pdbx_strand_id
1 'polypeptide(L)'
;QISLKQKITKFSLIDSWIVRQFKDEYNPVHWHGGHVSGAGFLKIPKSFGSHVQNKEKTIYEGGTLNFLHGSRQFMSNSKFRISPEIGDLYIFPHYLMHTVYPFKGTDEERRSISFNGLIDENIFNVHG
;
A
#
# COMPACT_ATOMS: atom_id res chain seq x y z
N GLN A 1 -8.46 14.93 -14.50
CA GLN A 1 -9.35 13.96 -13.84
C GLN A 1 -10.74 14.05 -14.47
N ILE A 2 -11.16 12.99 -15.13
CA ILE A 2 -12.55 12.89 -15.61
C ILE A 2 -13.40 12.58 -14.38
N SER A 3 -14.18 13.53 -13.92
CA SER A 3 -15.19 13.28 -12.89
C SER A 3 -16.31 12.47 -13.53
N LEU A 4 -16.47 11.23 -13.13
CA LEU A 4 -17.51 10.34 -13.65
C LEU A 4 -18.93 10.76 -13.24
N LYS A 5 -19.10 11.81 -12.45
CA LYS A 5 -20.40 12.30 -11.92
C LYS A 5 -21.26 11.21 -11.25
N GLN A 6 -20.66 10.08 -10.95
CA GLN A 6 -21.33 8.94 -10.31
C GLN A 6 -20.91 8.86 -8.85
N LYS A 7 -21.86 8.56 -8.00
CA LYS A 7 -21.64 8.34 -6.57
C LYS A 7 -21.53 6.87 -6.28
N ILE A 8 -20.53 6.48 -5.49
CA ILE A 8 -20.50 5.17 -4.85
C ILE A 8 -21.66 5.12 -3.85
N THR A 9 -22.59 4.19 -4.03
CA THR A 9 -23.76 4.01 -3.17
C THR A 9 -23.72 2.70 -2.40
N LYS A 10 -22.87 1.77 -2.80
CA LYS A 10 -22.69 0.46 -2.16
C LYS A 10 -21.22 0.22 -1.84
N PHE A 11 -20.99 -0.34 -0.68
CA PHE A 11 -19.72 -0.91 -0.30
C PHE A 11 -19.96 -2.21 0.47
N SER A 12 -19.34 -3.29 0.02
CA SER A 12 -19.40 -4.58 0.69
C SER A 12 -17.98 -5.07 0.96
N LEU A 13 -17.66 -5.33 2.22
CA LEU A 13 -16.42 -5.94 2.62
C LEU A 13 -16.43 -7.42 2.20
N ILE A 14 -15.43 -7.86 1.42
CA ILE A 14 -15.27 -9.26 1.02
C ILE A 14 -14.50 -10.01 2.10
N ASP A 15 -13.33 -9.48 2.43
CA ASP A 15 -12.43 -10.04 3.42
C ASP A 15 -11.57 -8.95 4.07
N SER A 16 -11.01 -9.28 5.21
CA SER A 16 -10.03 -8.44 5.90
C SER A 16 -9.07 -9.32 6.67
N TRP A 17 -7.81 -8.87 6.80
CA TRP A 17 -6.78 -9.63 7.51
C TRP A 17 -5.75 -8.72 8.15
N ILE A 18 -5.04 -9.26 9.13
CA ILE A 18 -3.93 -8.59 9.80
C ILE A 18 -2.62 -9.08 9.18
N VAL A 19 -1.76 -8.13 8.83
CA VAL A 19 -0.39 -8.40 8.40
C VAL A 19 0.55 -8.02 9.53
N ARG A 20 1.29 -9.00 10.04
CA ARG A 20 2.37 -8.80 11.00
C ARG A 20 3.69 -8.95 10.25
N GLN A 21 4.58 -7.99 10.42
CA GLN A 21 5.88 -7.99 9.77
C GLN A 21 6.97 -7.70 10.80
N PHE A 22 8.01 -8.50 10.78
CA PHE A 22 9.20 -8.33 11.59
C PHE A 22 10.41 -7.99 10.69
N LYS A 23 11.57 -7.74 11.31
CA LYS A 23 12.80 -7.43 10.57
C LYS A 23 13.10 -8.47 9.51
N ASP A 24 13.65 -8.02 8.41
CA ASP A 24 14.03 -8.84 7.23
C ASP A 24 12.87 -9.49 6.48
N GLU A 25 11.64 -9.42 7.00
CA GLU A 25 10.45 -9.83 6.29
C GLU A 25 9.98 -8.74 5.33
N TYR A 26 9.39 -9.13 4.21
CA TYR A 26 8.83 -8.20 3.24
C TYR A 26 7.54 -8.76 2.63
N ASN A 27 6.75 -7.87 2.06
CA ASN A 27 5.59 -8.24 1.28
C ASN A 27 5.91 -7.99 -0.20
N PRO A 28 6.06 -9.06 -1.02
CA PRO A 28 6.40 -8.92 -2.43
C PRO A 28 5.42 -8.04 -3.21
N VAL A 29 5.81 -7.60 -4.39
CA VAL A 29 4.91 -6.89 -5.30
C VAL A 29 3.71 -7.77 -5.63
N HIS A 30 2.50 -7.27 -5.36
CA HIS A 30 1.25 -7.99 -5.58
C HIS A 30 0.09 -7.02 -5.82
N TRP A 31 -1.06 -7.57 -6.15
CA TRP A 31 -2.35 -6.89 -6.24
C TRP A 31 -3.42 -7.74 -5.58
N HIS A 32 -4.63 -7.23 -5.47
CA HIS A 32 -5.73 -7.88 -4.75
C HIS A 32 -6.90 -8.22 -5.67
N GLY A 33 -7.89 -8.92 -5.11
CA GLY A 33 -9.20 -9.11 -5.72
C GLY A 33 -10.20 -8.01 -5.31
N GLY A 34 -11.43 -8.13 -5.79
CA GLY A 34 -12.49 -7.15 -5.53
C GLY A 34 -12.41 -5.93 -6.44
N HIS A 35 -12.92 -4.81 -6.01
CA HIS A 35 -12.91 -3.54 -6.74
C HIS A 35 -11.96 -2.53 -6.10
N VAL A 36 -11.94 -2.46 -4.79
CA VAL A 36 -11.08 -1.60 -3.99
C VAL A 36 -10.39 -2.40 -2.89
N SER A 37 -9.21 -1.96 -2.53
CA SER A 37 -8.45 -2.52 -1.42
C SER A 37 -8.07 -1.42 -0.44
N GLY A 38 -7.75 -1.80 0.77
CA GLY A 38 -7.27 -0.86 1.77
C GLY A 38 -6.14 -1.41 2.62
N ALA A 39 -5.33 -0.50 3.13
CA ALA A 39 -4.27 -0.79 4.09
C ALA A 39 -4.25 0.27 5.18
N GLY A 40 -4.39 -0.15 6.42
CA GLY A 40 -4.32 0.71 7.60
C GLY A 40 -3.19 0.28 8.54
N PHE A 41 -2.63 1.22 9.29
CA PHE A 41 -1.48 0.96 10.15
C PHE A 41 -1.89 0.95 11.63
N LEU A 42 -1.67 -0.20 12.28
CA LEU A 42 -2.07 -0.45 13.67
C LEU A 42 -0.91 -0.36 14.65
N LYS A 43 0.29 -0.72 14.22
CA LYS A 43 1.50 -0.68 15.02
C LYS A 43 2.72 -0.41 14.14
N ILE A 44 3.53 0.53 14.57
CA ILE A 44 4.73 0.94 13.84
C ILE A 44 5.91 0.91 14.82
N PRO A 45 7.05 0.29 14.46
CA PRO A 45 8.28 0.39 15.24
C PRO A 45 8.70 1.85 15.46
N LYS A 46 9.34 2.13 16.56
CA LYS A 46 9.89 3.48 16.85
C LYS A 46 10.89 3.93 15.79
N SER A 47 11.59 2.98 15.18
CA SER A 47 12.48 3.21 14.05
C SER A 47 12.51 1.98 13.17
N PHE A 48 12.50 2.17 11.86
CA PHE A 48 12.72 1.10 10.88
C PHE A 48 14.21 0.86 10.57
N GLY A 49 15.10 1.61 11.20
CA GLY A 49 16.54 1.54 10.93
C GLY A 49 17.00 2.49 9.83
N SER A 50 18.17 2.19 9.27
CA SER A 50 18.80 3.01 8.23
C SER A 50 19.51 2.14 7.20
N HIS A 51 19.99 2.74 6.11
CA HIS A 51 20.81 2.05 5.12
C HIS A 51 22.09 1.49 5.75
N VAL A 52 22.31 0.19 5.56
CA VAL A 52 23.51 -0.48 6.03
C VAL A 52 24.55 -0.61 4.93
N GLN A 53 24.17 -0.65 3.66
CA GLN A 53 25.03 -1.05 2.55
C GLN A 53 25.19 -0.03 1.42
N ASN A 54 24.41 1.02 1.35
CA ASN A 54 24.50 1.98 0.27
C ASN A 54 24.41 3.42 0.78
N LYS A 55 25.58 4.03 1.02
CA LYS A 55 25.70 5.40 1.51
C LYS A 55 25.23 6.46 0.49
N GLU A 56 25.08 6.10 -0.77
CA GLU A 56 24.62 7.00 -1.84
C GLU A 56 23.09 7.16 -1.87
N LYS A 57 22.35 6.22 -1.28
CA LYS A 57 20.89 6.35 -1.18
C LYS A 57 20.53 7.29 -0.03
N THR A 58 19.95 8.41 -0.38
CA THR A 58 19.48 9.42 0.58
C THR A 58 18.19 9.05 1.28
N ILE A 59 17.43 8.06 0.75
CA ILE A 59 16.11 7.70 1.25
C ILE A 59 16.13 6.22 1.66
N TYR A 60 15.85 5.97 2.94
CA TYR A 60 15.62 4.64 3.46
C TYR A 60 14.15 4.24 3.28
N GLU A 61 13.91 3.07 2.70
CA GLU A 61 12.56 2.59 2.36
C GLU A 61 12.05 1.46 3.27
N GLY A 62 12.83 1.06 4.27
CA GLY A 62 12.44 -0.02 5.18
C GLY A 62 11.09 0.24 5.85
N GLY A 63 10.21 -0.78 5.81
CA GLY A 63 8.88 -0.72 6.40
C GLY A 63 7.87 0.15 5.64
N THR A 64 8.25 0.83 4.56
CA THR A 64 7.35 1.68 3.78
C THR A 64 6.47 0.86 2.85
N LEU A 65 5.24 1.35 2.64
CA LEU A 65 4.34 0.86 1.60
C LEU A 65 4.60 1.63 0.31
N ASN A 66 4.85 0.91 -0.77
CA ASN A 66 5.12 1.51 -2.07
C ASN A 66 4.10 1.05 -3.10
N PHE A 67 3.43 2.00 -3.73
CA PHE A 67 2.57 1.77 -4.88
C PHE A 67 3.35 1.95 -6.18
N LEU A 68 3.06 1.08 -7.15
CA LEU A 68 3.72 1.03 -8.44
C LEU A 68 2.70 1.22 -9.55
N HIS A 69 2.93 2.19 -10.44
CA HIS A 69 2.04 2.44 -11.58
C HIS A 69 2.83 3.00 -12.77
N GLY A 70 2.69 2.34 -13.92
CA GLY A 70 3.37 2.75 -15.15
C GLY A 70 4.90 2.61 -15.09
N SER A 71 5.56 3.22 -16.05
CA SER A 71 7.02 3.27 -16.14
C SER A 71 7.53 4.64 -15.74
N ARG A 72 8.72 4.68 -15.16
CA ARG A 72 9.39 5.94 -14.87
C ARG A 72 9.77 6.63 -16.17
N GLN A 73 9.32 7.87 -16.33
CA GLN A 73 9.61 8.72 -17.48
C GLN A 73 10.06 10.10 -17.01
N PHE A 74 10.48 10.94 -17.95
CA PHE A 74 10.97 12.29 -17.68
C PHE A 74 10.02 13.14 -16.81
N MET A 75 8.71 13.05 -17.03
CA MET A 75 7.70 13.83 -16.30
C MET A 75 6.76 12.95 -15.45
N SER A 76 7.09 11.70 -15.21
CA SER A 76 6.23 10.76 -14.50
C SER A 76 7.00 9.90 -13.53
N ASN A 77 6.52 9.83 -12.30
CA ASN A 77 6.99 8.87 -11.32
C ASN A 77 6.17 7.58 -11.41
N SER A 78 6.86 6.44 -11.39
CA SER A 78 6.23 5.12 -11.37
C SER A 78 6.05 4.55 -9.96
N LYS A 79 6.56 5.22 -8.95
CA LYS A 79 6.50 4.78 -7.56
C LYS A 79 6.00 5.89 -6.66
N PHE A 80 5.02 5.56 -5.84
CA PHE A 80 4.51 6.41 -4.77
C PHE A 80 4.75 5.74 -3.42
N ARG A 81 5.59 6.36 -2.59
CA ARG A 81 5.99 5.84 -1.28
C ARG A 81 5.15 6.45 -0.17
N ILE A 82 4.70 5.59 0.74
CA ILE A 82 4.02 5.96 1.97
C ILE A 82 4.88 5.55 3.15
N SER A 83 5.24 6.51 3.99
CA SER A 83 5.76 6.25 5.32
C SER A 83 4.56 5.98 6.24
N PRO A 84 4.48 4.81 6.88
CA PRO A 84 3.31 4.46 7.66
C PRO A 84 3.22 5.29 8.95
N GLU A 85 2.03 5.79 9.25
CA GLU A 85 1.69 6.40 10.53
C GLU A 85 0.50 5.65 11.16
N ILE A 86 0.52 5.48 12.48
CA ILE A 86 -0.55 4.76 13.19
C ILE A 86 -1.86 5.54 13.02
N GLY A 87 -2.91 4.82 12.60
CA GLY A 87 -4.24 5.39 12.37
C GLY A 87 -4.52 5.80 10.93
N ASP A 88 -3.50 5.89 10.08
CA ASP A 88 -3.71 6.15 8.65
C ASP A 88 -4.35 4.95 7.96
N LEU A 89 -5.28 5.24 7.06
CA LEU A 89 -5.93 4.27 6.19
C LEU A 89 -5.86 4.73 4.75
N TYR A 90 -5.27 3.92 3.90
CA TYR A 90 -5.18 4.14 2.45
C TYR A 90 -6.16 3.22 1.72
N ILE A 91 -6.94 3.79 0.82
CA ILE A 91 -7.87 3.07 -0.04
C ILE A 91 -7.41 3.27 -1.49
N PHE A 92 -7.34 2.18 -2.23
CA PHE A 92 -6.80 2.19 -3.59
C PHE A 92 -7.50 1.13 -4.46
N PRO A 93 -7.44 1.28 -5.81
CA PRO A 93 -7.97 0.28 -6.71
C PRO A 93 -7.30 -1.08 -6.51
N HIS A 94 -8.06 -2.16 -6.58
CA HIS A 94 -7.56 -3.52 -6.34
C HIS A 94 -6.34 -3.90 -7.20
N TYR A 95 -6.31 -3.41 -8.43
CA TYR A 95 -5.25 -3.71 -9.41
C TYR A 95 -3.96 -2.94 -9.19
N LEU A 96 -3.94 -1.95 -8.29
CA LEU A 96 -2.74 -1.15 -8.05
C LEU A 96 -1.68 -1.99 -7.35
N MET A 97 -0.61 -2.28 -8.08
CA MET A 97 0.50 -3.07 -7.55
C MET A 97 1.18 -2.32 -6.41
N HIS A 98 1.53 -3.07 -5.37
CA HIS A 98 2.19 -2.51 -4.20
C HIS A 98 3.09 -3.55 -3.52
N THR A 99 4.00 -3.03 -2.71
CA THR A 99 4.96 -3.83 -1.94
C THR A 99 5.28 -3.15 -0.63
N VAL A 100 5.70 -3.92 0.36
CA VAL A 100 6.26 -3.40 1.61
C VAL A 100 7.70 -3.84 1.72
N TYR A 101 8.60 -2.88 1.80
CA TYR A 101 10.03 -3.16 1.92
C TYR A 101 10.39 -3.73 3.28
N PRO A 102 11.39 -4.63 3.32
CA PRO A 102 11.92 -5.13 4.58
C PRO A 102 12.60 -4.00 5.35
N PHE A 103 12.59 -4.11 6.66
CA PHE A 103 13.32 -3.21 7.56
C PHE A 103 14.30 -3.98 8.44
N LYS A 104 15.27 -3.24 8.98
CA LYS A 104 16.34 -3.77 9.84
C LYS A 104 16.52 -2.84 11.05
N GLY A 105 17.25 -3.31 12.04
CA GLY A 105 17.63 -2.48 13.17
C GLY A 105 16.62 -2.41 14.31
N THR A 106 15.54 -3.18 14.23
CA THR A 106 14.59 -3.35 15.33
C THR A 106 13.97 -4.74 15.29
N ASP A 107 13.65 -5.29 16.45
CA ASP A 107 12.85 -6.51 16.60
C ASP A 107 11.37 -6.20 16.85
N GLU A 108 11.00 -4.91 16.84
CA GLU A 108 9.61 -4.50 17.02
C GLU A 108 8.75 -4.89 15.81
N GLU A 109 7.50 -5.19 16.07
CA GLU A 109 6.52 -5.58 15.07
C GLU A 109 5.94 -4.35 14.35
N ARG A 110 5.87 -4.42 13.01
CA ARG A 110 4.97 -3.61 12.19
C ARG A 110 3.69 -4.39 11.95
N ARG A 111 2.54 -3.77 12.26
CA ARG A 111 1.22 -4.40 12.08
C ARG A 111 0.32 -3.51 11.26
N SER A 112 -0.29 -4.08 10.24
CA SER A 112 -1.30 -3.41 9.43
C SER A 112 -2.55 -4.27 9.30
N ILE A 113 -3.67 -3.62 9.02
CA ILE A 113 -4.89 -4.27 8.58
C ILE A 113 -5.04 -4.02 7.08
N SER A 114 -5.46 -5.06 6.36
CA SER A 114 -5.79 -4.97 4.94
C SER A 114 -7.21 -5.48 4.72
N PHE A 115 -7.85 -4.99 3.67
CA PHE A 115 -9.16 -5.46 3.29
C PHE A 115 -9.38 -5.36 1.77
N ASN A 116 -10.35 -6.13 1.28
CA ASN A 116 -10.90 -6.02 -0.06
C ASN A 116 -12.39 -5.72 0.01
N GLY A 117 -12.86 -4.89 -0.90
CA GLY A 117 -14.26 -4.50 -0.97
C GLY A 117 -14.80 -4.43 -2.39
N LEU A 118 -16.12 -4.56 -2.48
CA LEU A 118 -16.88 -4.33 -3.70
C LEU A 118 -17.63 -3.01 -3.62
N ILE A 119 -17.68 -2.29 -4.71
CA ILE A 119 -18.52 -1.12 -4.92
C ILE A 119 -19.56 -1.41 -5.99
N ASP A 120 -20.36 -0.41 -6.34
CA ASP A 120 -21.36 -0.55 -7.40
C ASP A 120 -20.74 -1.03 -8.71
N GLU A 121 -21.27 -2.10 -9.28
CA GLU A 121 -20.79 -2.73 -10.52
C GLU A 121 -20.78 -1.75 -11.71
N ASN A 122 -21.78 -0.89 -11.81
CA ASN A 122 -21.87 0.11 -12.86
C ASN A 122 -20.78 1.18 -12.76
N ILE A 123 -20.16 1.37 -11.60
CA ILE A 123 -19.01 2.27 -11.44
C ILE A 123 -17.73 1.52 -11.80
N PHE A 124 -17.58 0.28 -11.33
CA PHE A 124 -16.39 -0.53 -11.60
C PHE A 124 -16.23 -0.85 -13.10
N ASN A 125 -17.33 -1.14 -13.80
CA ASN A 125 -17.34 -1.56 -15.21
C ASN A 125 -17.50 -0.42 -16.22
N VAL A 126 -17.32 0.84 -15.82
CA VAL A 126 -17.52 2.01 -16.70
C VAL A 126 -16.56 2.06 -17.90
N HIS A 127 -15.46 1.37 -17.81
CA HIS A 127 -14.47 1.33 -18.89
C HIS A 127 -14.24 -0.11 -19.34
N GLY A 128 -15.19 -0.59 -20.05
CA GLY A 128 -14.98 -1.79 -20.85
C GLY A 128 -13.97 -1.54 -21.94
#